data_ba62464731a85eb3e638abd31ef1c693
#
_entry.id   ba62464731a85eb3e638abd31ef1c693
#
_cell.length_a   1.000
_cell.length_b   1.000
_cell.length_c   1.000
_cell.angle_alpha   90.00
_cell.angle_beta   90.00
_cell.angle_gamma   90.00
#
_symmetry.space_group_name_H-M   'P 1'
#
loop_
_entity.id
_entity.type
_entity.pdbx_description
1 polymer ?
#
loop_
_entity_poly.entity_id
_entity_poly.type
_entity_poly.pdbx_seq_one_letter_code
_entity_poly.pdbx_strand_id
1 'polypeptide(L)'
;MLDVRDVHTYYGESHVLQGVTFRADKGTVTAVLGRNGVGKTTLCRSLVGLTPARSGRIVFNGTDITCLPAHRIHQLGVSLVPQGRRIFASLSVRENLEIAAARTSREPDQGATSSADRRWDLEKIFSVFPRLAERRHNRGNELSGGEQQMLAIARALVAMPLLLVMDEPTEGLAPVIVAEVASVLRRLKDDGASVLLARQNAAFAIKVADYVHVMSKGQVVHSTDPVTLWKNEEIKTQFLGVPPAPQLRRDL
;
A
#
# COMPACT_ATOMS: atom_id res chain seq x y z
N MET A 1 -0.44 -2.59 15.38
CA MET A 1 -0.56 -3.73 14.47
C MET A 1 0.78 -4.06 13.78
N LEU A 2 1.39 -3.13 13.08
CA LEU A 2 2.74 -3.22 12.52
C LEU A 2 3.69 -2.34 13.34
N ASP A 3 4.80 -2.90 13.79
CA ASP A 3 5.85 -2.20 14.55
C ASP A 3 7.20 -2.48 13.87
N VAL A 4 7.80 -1.43 13.35
CA VAL A 4 9.08 -1.45 12.60
C VAL A 4 10.11 -0.70 13.44
N ARG A 5 11.22 -1.36 13.82
CA ARG A 5 12.23 -0.81 14.72
C ARG A 5 13.61 -0.99 14.12
N ASP A 6 14.29 0.13 13.92
CA ASP A 6 15.70 0.22 13.52
C ASP A 6 16.05 -0.71 12.34
N VAL A 7 15.18 -0.71 11.31
CA VAL A 7 15.31 -1.64 10.19
C VAL A 7 16.35 -1.14 9.18
N HIS A 8 17.33 -2.02 8.90
CA HIS A 8 18.37 -1.82 7.92
C HIS A 8 18.25 -2.83 6.78
N THR A 9 18.18 -2.36 5.55
CA THR A 9 18.08 -3.22 4.36
C THR A 9 19.09 -2.81 3.31
N TYR A 10 19.67 -3.81 2.65
CA TYR A 10 20.75 -3.64 1.70
C TYR A 10 20.44 -4.34 0.37
N TYR A 11 21.00 -3.83 -0.72
CA TYR A 11 21.18 -4.54 -1.98
C TYR A 11 22.70 -4.68 -2.21
N GLY A 12 23.24 -5.89 -2.01
CA GLY A 12 24.69 -6.07 -1.91
C GLY A 12 25.26 -5.19 -0.80
N GLU A 13 26.17 -4.29 -1.17
CA GLU A 13 26.78 -3.31 -0.24
C GLU A 13 25.99 -2.00 -0.13
N SER A 14 24.99 -1.79 -0.97
CA SER A 14 24.20 -0.55 -0.94
C SER A 14 23.22 -0.54 0.22
N HIS A 15 23.46 0.32 1.21
CA HIS A 15 22.63 0.50 2.40
C HIS A 15 21.44 1.42 2.09
N VAL A 16 20.27 0.86 1.85
CA VAL A 16 19.07 1.59 1.37
C VAL A 16 18.15 2.00 2.50
N LEU A 17 17.84 1.10 3.45
CA LEU A 17 17.12 1.47 4.67
C LEU A 17 18.12 1.59 5.82
N GLN A 18 18.09 2.71 6.52
CA GLN A 18 19.12 3.13 7.46
C GLN A 18 18.53 3.42 8.84
N GLY A 19 17.99 2.39 9.50
CA GLY A 19 17.36 2.52 10.83
C GLY A 19 15.91 3.00 10.76
N VAL A 20 15.13 2.47 9.82
CA VAL A 20 13.70 2.83 9.68
C VAL A 20 12.94 2.38 10.91
N THR A 21 12.26 3.35 11.56
CA THR A 21 11.43 3.10 12.75
C THR A 21 10.09 3.82 12.61
N PHE A 22 8.98 3.06 12.67
CA PHE A 22 7.62 3.59 12.69
C PHE A 22 6.61 2.54 13.14
N ARG A 23 5.36 2.97 13.37
CA ARG A 23 4.23 2.10 13.66
C ARG A 23 3.05 2.38 12.75
N ALA A 24 2.26 1.34 12.48
CA ALA A 24 0.95 1.46 11.84
C ALA A 24 -0.09 0.72 12.67
N ASP A 25 -1.19 1.39 12.97
CA ASP A 25 -2.26 0.87 13.80
C ASP A 25 -3.25 0.03 13.00
N LYS A 26 -4.00 -0.81 13.69
CA LYS A 26 -5.03 -1.66 13.08
C LYS A 26 -6.20 -0.79 12.57
N GLY A 27 -6.70 -1.11 11.38
CA GLY A 27 -7.86 -0.41 10.78
C GLY A 27 -7.55 1.01 10.31
N THR A 28 -6.27 1.37 10.12
CA THR A 28 -5.87 2.69 9.64
C THR A 28 -5.20 2.61 8.28
N VAL A 29 -5.27 3.72 7.55
CA VAL A 29 -4.45 3.98 6.36
C VAL A 29 -3.22 4.79 6.81
N THR A 30 -2.08 4.15 6.84
CA THR A 30 -0.79 4.79 7.15
C THR A 30 -0.05 5.07 5.85
N ALA A 31 0.29 6.33 5.59
CA ALA A 31 1.06 6.71 4.41
C ALA A 31 2.55 6.86 4.73
N VAL A 32 3.39 6.36 3.83
CA VAL A 32 4.85 6.60 3.81
C VAL A 32 5.15 7.47 2.61
N LEU A 33 5.48 8.73 2.86
CA LEU A 33 5.76 9.74 1.84
C LEU A 33 7.25 9.98 1.67
N GLY A 34 7.65 10.38 0.47
CA GLY A 34 9.03 10.77 0.19
C GLY A 34 9.32 10.80 -1.31
N ARG A 35 10.40 11.46 -1.69
CA ARG A 35 10.85 11.57 -3.09
C ARG A 35 11.22 10.20 -3.65
N ASN A 36 11.39 10.10 -4.97
CA ASN A 36 11.89 8.87 -5.58
C ASN A 36 13.32 8.57 -5.11
N GLY A 37 13.62 7.27 -4.93
CA GLY A 37 14.93 6.81 -4.47
C GLY A 37 15.19 6.86 -2.95
N VAL A 38 14.23 7.34 -2.12
CA VAL A 38 14.45 7.42 -0.65
C VAL A 38 14.30 6.09 0.09
N GLY A 39 13.90 4.99 -0.60
CA GLY A 39 13.79 3.65 0.00
C GLY A 39 12.36 3.14 0.20
N LYS A 40 11.30 3.83 -0.27
CA LYS A 40 9.89 3.41 -0.09
C LYS A 40 9.61 1.99 -0.62
N THR A 41 9.97 1.71 -1.86
CA THR A 41 9.83 0.37 -2.47
C THR A 41 10.60 -0.70 -1.71
N THR A 42 11.81 -0.36 -1.24
CA THR A 42 12.63 -1.26 -0.41
C THR A 42 11.93 -1.56 0.91
N LEU A 43 11.35 -0.56 1.56
CA LEU A 43 10.54 -0.75 2.76
C LEU A 43 9.35 -1.69 2.49
N CYS A 44 8.55 -1.42 1.45
CA CYS A 44 7.44 -2.29 1.06
C CYS A 44 7.90 -3.75 0.85
N ARG A 45 9.03 -3.94 0.15
CA ARG A 45 9.61 -5.27 -0.11
C ARG A 45 10.14 -5.94 1.15
N SER A 46 10.72 -5.19 2.09
CA SER A 46 11.19 -5.73 3.37
C SER A 46 10.03 -6.19 4.24
N LEU A 47 8.93 -5.41 4.29
CA LEU A 47 7.72 -5.77 5.05
C LEU A 47 7.05 -7.06 4.59
N VAL A 48 7.20 -7.41 3.30
CA VAL A 48 6.62 -8.64 2.73
C VAL A 48 7.66 -9.76 2.50
N GLY A 49 8.89 -9.59 2.99
CA GLY A 49 9.94 -10.63 2.92
C GLY A 49 10.54 -10.85 1.53
N LEU A 50 10.33 -9.94 0.57
CA LEU A 50 10.95 -10.00 -0.76
C LEU A 50 12.38 -9.46 -0.78
N THR A 51 12.73 -8.60 0.17
CA THR A 51 14.08 -8.10 0.43
C THR A 51 14.23 -8.03 1.95
N PRO A 52 14.61 -9.14 2.62
CA PRO A 52 14.68 -9.20 4.07
C PRO A 52 15.61 -8.13 4.67
N ALA A 53 15.27 -7.61 5.84
CA ALA A 53 16.14 -6.72 6.59
C ALA A 53 17.40 -7.48 7.05
N ARG A 54 18.57 -6.81 7.01
CA ARG A 54 19.83 -7.36 7.54
C ARG A 54 19.90 -7.22 9.04
N SER A 55 19.29 -6.18 9.61
CA SER A 55 19.16 -5.94 11.06
C SER A 55 17.94 -5.11 11.39
N GLY A 56 17.64 -4.98 12.67
CA GLY A 56 16.41 -4.37 13.15
C GLY A 56 15.30 -5.39 13.37
N ARG A 57 14.08 -4.94 13.56
CA ARG A 57 12.95 -5.81 13.86
C ARG A 57 11.65 -5.32 13.21
N ILE A 58 10.90 -6.27 12.63
CA ILE A 58 9.57 -6.03 12.06
C ILE A 58 8.59 -6.98 12.77
N VAL A 59 7.63 -6.43 13.50
CA VAL A 59 6.60 -7.20 14.21
C VAL A 59 5.24 -6.91 13.61
N PHE A 60 4.53 -7.95 13.20
CA PHE A 60 3.17 -7.88 12.68
C PHE A 60 2.21 -8.69 13.56
N ASN A 61 1.22 -8.05 14.17
CA ASN A 61 0.26 -8.64 15.10
C ASN A 61 0.94 -9.49 16.20
N GLY A 62 2.05 -9.01 16.76
CA GLY A 62 2.81 -9.71 17.80
C GLY A 62 3.80 -10.76 17.27
N THR A 63 3.75 -11.11 15.99
CA THR A 63 4.68 -12.07 15.37
C THR A 63 5.85 -11.34 14.74
N ASP A 64 7.07 -11.78 15.05
CA ASP A 64 8.28 -11.29 14.38
C ASP A 64 8.36 -11.85 12.97
N ILE A 65 8.33 -10.97 11.97
CA ILE A 65 8.36 -11.33 10.54
C ILE A 65 9.67 -10.93 9.87
N THR A 66 10.64 -10.42 10.59
CA THR A 66 11.88 -9.81 10.07
C THR A 66 12.59 -10.68 9.05
N CYS A 67 12.73 -11.98 9.35
CA CYS A 67 13.44 -12.95 8.52
C CYS A 67 12.52 -14.02 7.89
N LEU A 68 11.20 -13.87 8.03
CA LEU A 68 10.29 -14.85 7.45
C LEU A 68 10.28 -14.75 5.91
N PRO A 69 10.17 -15.87 5.21
CA PRO A 69 10.02 -15.86 3.75
C PRO A 69 8.65 -15.30 3.36
N ALA A 70 8.57 -14.67 2.17
CA ALA A 70 7.40 -13.94 1.71
C ALA A 70 6.08 -14.75 1.78
N HIS A 71 6.12 -16.06 1.47
CA HIS A 71 4.93 -16.90 1.53
C HIS A 71 4.39 -17.05 2.96
N ARG A 72 5.26 -17.10 3.97
CA ARG A 72 4.84 -17.15 5.39
C ARG A 72 4.23 -15.83 5.83
N ILE A 73 4.84 -14.71 5.44
CA ILE A 73 4.30 -13.37 5.72
C ILE A 73 2.92 -13.19 5.07
N HIS A 74 2.77 -13.69 3.84
CA HIS A 74 1.47 -13.70 3.17
C HIS A 74 0.42 -14.53 3.93
N GLN A 75 0.79 -15.72 4.42
CA GLN A 75 -0.08 -16.57 5.25
C GLN A 75 -0.51 -15.88 6.55
N LEU A 76 0.31 -15.00 7.12
CA LEU A 76 -0.06 -14.16 8.27
C LEU A 76 -1.04 -13.03 7.90
N GLY A 77 -1.29 -12.81 6.62
CA GLY A 77 -2.27 -11.82 6.11
C GLY A 77 -1.66 -10.49 5.70
N VAL A 78 -0.42 -10.47 5.26
CA VAL A 78 0.18 -9.31 4.61
C VAL A 78 0.17 -9.52 3.11
N SER A 79 -0.45 -8.61 2.35
CA SER A 79 -0.44 -8.64 0.88
C SER A 79 0.22 -7.40 0.31
N LEU A 80 0.81 -7.52 -0.88
CA LEU A 80 1.49 -6.43 -1.58
C LEU A 80 0.80 -6.13 -2.92
N VAL A 81 0.50 -4.86 -3.16
CA VAL A 81 0.29 -4.29 -4.49
C VAL A 81 1.58 -3.61 -4.92
N PRO A 82 2.40 -4.25 -5.76
CA PRO A 82 3.69 -3.71 -6.15
C PRO A 82 3.56 -2.61 -7.20
N GLN A 83 4.58 -1.76 -7.30
CA GLN A 83 4.75 -0.85 -8.42
C GLN A 83 4.81 -1.61 -9.76
N GLY A 84 4.21 -1.07 -10.81
CA GLY A 84 4.21 -1.67 -12.15
C GLY A 84 3.18 -2.76 -12.37
N ARG A 85 2.08 -2.75 -11.58
CA ARG A 85 0.86 -3.57 -11.74
C ARG A 85 1.06 -5.08 -11.51
N ARG A 86 2.03 -5.73 -12.16
CA ARG A 86 2.44 -7.14 -11.98
C ARG A 86 1.29 -8.15 -12.07
N ILE A 87 0.38 -7.98 -13.05
CA ILE A 87 -0.68 -8.94 -13.36
C ILE A 87 -0.15 -10.07 -14.27
N PHE A 88 -0.90 -11.18 -14.36
CA PHE A 88 -0.65 -12.23 -15.34
C PHE A 88 -1.30 -11.83 -16.67
N ALA A 89 -0.49 -11.30 -17.59
CA ALA A 89 -0.94 -10.69 -18.83
C ALA A 89 -1.69 -11.66 -19.78
N SER A 90 -1.31 -12.95 -19.78
CA SER A 90 -1.89 -14.01 -20.62
C SER A 90 -3.18 -14.62 -20.05
N LEU A 91 -3.45 -14.41 -18.76
CA LEU A 91 -4.64 -14.90 -18.09
C LEU A 91 -5.77 -13.89 -18.16
N SER A 92 -7.01 -14.37 -18.14
CA SER A 92 -8.19 -13.51 -18.01
C SER A 92 -8.23 -12.80 -16.65
N VAL A 93 -9.05 -11.75 -16.54
CA VAL A 93 -9.32 -11.07 -15.27
C VAL A 93 -9.77 -12.09 -14.21
N ARG A 94 -10.73 -12.96 -14.57
CA ARG A 94 -11.26 -13.97 -13.66
C ARG A 94 -10.16 -14.94 -13.20
N GLU A 95 -9.36 -15.49 -14.10
CA GLU A 95 -8.27 -16.42 -13.74
C GLU A 95 -7.21 -15.75 -12.87
N ASN A 96 -6.88 -14.46 -13.15
CA ASN A 96 -6.00 -13.68 -12.29
C ASN A 96 -6.49 -13.62 -10.84
N LEU A 97 -7.80 -13.47 -10.62
CA LEU A 97 -8.43 -13.40 -9.30
C LEU A 97 -8.53 -14.79 -8.65
N GLU A 98 -8.92 -15.82 -9.40
CA GLU A 98 -9.06 -17.20 -8.92
C GLU A 98 -7.73 -17.79 -8.41
N ILE A 99 -6.61 -17.53 -9.11
CA ILE A 99 -5.27 -17.95 -8.64
C ILE A 99 -4.92 -17.29 -7.31
N ALA A 100 -5.29 -16.02 -7.11
CA ALA A 100 -5.04 -15.34 -5.86
C ALA A 100 -5.94 -15.85 -4.72
N ALA A 101 -7.20 -16.16 -5.01
CA ALA A 101 -8.16 -16.73 -4.07
C ALA A 101 -7.76 -18.14 -3.60
N ALA A 102 -7.31 -19.00 -4.52
CA ALA A 102 -6.95 -20.40 -4.24
C ALA A 102 -5.78 -20.55 -3.25
N ARG A 103 -4.96 -19.52 -3.06
CA ARG A 103 -3.82 -19.52 -2.14
C ARG A 103 -4.16 -19.05 -0.73
N THR A 104 -5.42 -18.66 -0.50
CA THR A 104 -5.86 -18.15 0.79
C THR A 104 -6.38 -19.30 1.65
N SER A 105 -5.49 -19.93 2.43
CA SER A 105 -5.85 -20.97 3.42
C SER A 105 -6.47 -20.38 4.70
N ARG A 106 -6.86 -19.13 4.69
CA ARG A 106 -7.29 -18.43 5.88
C ARG A 106 -8.78 -18.61 6.08
N GLU A 107 -9.16 -19.36 7.11
CA GLU A 107 -10.53 -19.32 7.60
C GLU A 107 -10.83 -17.94 8.21
N PRO A 108 -12.03 -17.40 8.01
CA PRO A 108 -12.45 -16.16 8.66
C PRO A 108 -12.29 -16.30 10.18
N ASP A 109 -11.74 -15.28 10.82
CA ASP A 109 -11.57 -15.21 12.27
C ASP A 109 -12.95 -15.43 12.95
N GLN A 110 -13.11 -16.54 13.67
CA GLN A 110 -14.37 -16.98 14.28
C GLN A 110 -14.87 -16.02 15.39
N GLY A 111 -14.09 -14.99 15.75
CA GLY A 111 -14.42 -14.01 16.79
C GLY A 111 -15.01 -12.68 16.30
N ALA A 112 -15.12 -12.44 14.98
CA ALA A 112 -15.64 -11.18 14.47
C ALA A 112 -17.13 -11.28 14.15
N THR A 113 -17.96 -10.56 14.88
CA THR A 113 -19.39 -10.31 14.55
C THR A 113 -19.53 -9.88 13.10
N SER A 114 -20.31 -10.63 12.29
CA SER A 114 -20.59 -10.48 10.86
C SER A 114 -19.39 -10.73 9.89
N SER A 115 -18.87 -11.97 9.87
CA SER A 115 -17.80 -12.39 8.95
C SER A 115 -18.17 -12.40 7.46
N ALA A 116 -19.45 -12.46 7.11
CA ALA A 116 -19.91 -12.51 5.72
C ALA A 116 -19.69 -11.19 4.97
N ASP A 117 -19.92 -10.03 5.60
CA ASP A 117 -19.78 -8.71 4.98
C ASP A 117 -18.31 -8.29 4.72
N ARG A 118 -17.35 -8.88 5.43
CA ARG A 118 -15.92 -8.58 5.28
C ARG A 118 -15.22 -9.45 4.24
N ARG A 119 -15.90 -10.41 3.64
CA ARG A 119 -15.28 -11.34 2.70
C ARG A 119 -15.11 -10.68 1.33
N TRP A 120 -13.87 -10.54 0.89
CA TRP A 120 -13.51 -10.10 -0.45
C TRP A 120 -13.50 -11.28 -1.43
N ASP A 121 -14.65 -11.90 -1.65
CA ASP A 121 -14.84 -12.92 -2.67
C ASP A 121 -14.96 -12.30 -4.08
N LEU A 122 -15.07 -13.14 -5.10
CA LEU A 122 -15.16 -12.68 -6.49
C LEU A 122 -16.39 -11.81 -6.74
N GLU A 123 -17.51 -12.07 -6.08
CA GLU A 123 -18.74 -11.29 -6.24
C GLU A 123 -18.57 -9.89 -5.66
N LYS A 124 -18.00 -9.76 -4.45
CA LYS A 124 -17.70 -8.47 -3.84
C LYS A 124 -16.65 -7.72 -4.67
N ILE A 125 -15.60 -8.40 -5.16
CA ILE A 125 -14.62 -7.78 -6.06
C ILE A 125 -15.31 -7.18 -7.30
N PHE A 126 -16.13 -7.95 -7.98
CA PHE A 126 -16.81 -7.46 -9.18
C PHE A 126 -17.84 -6.36 -8.88
N SER A 127 -18.45 -6.36 -7.71
CA SER A 127 -19.34 -5.26 -7.28
C SER A 127 -18.58 -3.95 -7.01
N VAL A 128 -17.35 -4.04 -6.49
CA VAL A 128 -16.48 -2.90 -6.18
C VAL A 128 -15.75 -2.38 -7.43
N PHE A 129 -15.45 -3.29 -8.36
CA PHE A 129 -14.74 -2.99 -9.61
C PHE A 129 -15.60 -3.34 -10.84
N PRO A 130 -16.66 -2.56 -11.16
CA PRO A 130 -17.60 -2.89 -12.24
C PRO A 130 -16.91 -3.07 -13.61
N ARG A 131 -15.87 -2.27 -13.88
CA ARG A 131 -15.10 -2.40 -15.14
C ARG A 131 -14.38 -3.74 -15.24
N LEU A 132 -13.92 -4.31 -14.13
CA LEU A 132 -13.33 -5.65 -14.12
C LEU A 132 -14.41 -6.72 -14.32
N ALA A 133 -15.62 -6.49 -13.80
CA ALA A 133 -16.77 -7.39 -14.03
C ALA A 133 -17.16 -7.45 -15.52
N GLU A 134 -17.21 -6.30 -16.20
CA GLU A 134 -17.49 -6.21 -17.64
C GLU A 134 -16.40 -6.91 -18.47
N ARG A 135 -15.14 -6.84 -18.02
CA ARG A 135 -13.94 -7.39 -18.67
C ARG A 135 -13.50 -8.73 -18.12
N ARG A 136 -14.35 -9.45 -17.34
CA ARG A 136 -13.96 -10.66 -16.60
C ARG A 136 -13.34 -11.78 -17.47
N HIS A 137 -13.69 -11.84 -18.76
CA HIS A 137 -13.17 -12.81 -19.72
C HIS A 137 -12.03 -12.27 -20.58
N ASN A 138 -11.74 -10.96 -20.54
CA ASN A 138 -10.61 -10.38 -21.24
C ASN A 138 -9.30 -10.77 -20.59
N ARG A 139 -8.25 -10.91 -21.38
CA ARG A 139 -6.89 -11.14 -20.89
C ARG A 139 -6.29 -9.88 -20.28
N GLY A 140 -5.34 -10.04 -19.36
CA GLY A 140 -4.69 -8.92 -18.69
C GLY A 140 -3.99 -7.94 -19.65
N ASN A 141 -3.45 -8.41 -20.78
CA ASN A 141 -2.84 -7.55 -21.80
C ASN A 141 -3.85 -6.78 -22.66
N GLU A 142 -5.14 -7.11 -22.61
CA GLU A 142 -6.22 -6.40 -23.30
C GLU A 142 -6.81 -5.27 -22.44
N LEU A 143 -6.37 -5.15 -21.20
CA LEU A 143 -6.84 -4.14 -20.27
C LEU A 143 -6.06 -2.83 -20.44
N SER A 144 -6.73 -1.72 -20.25
CA SER A 144 -6.10 -0.41 -20.09
C SER A 144 -5.20 -0.38 -18.85
N GLY A 145 -4.26 0.57 -18.79
CA GLY A 145 -3.36 0.69 -17.64
C GLY A 145 -4.09 0.90 -16.31
N GLY A 146 -5.22 1.59 -16.31
CA GLY A 146 -6.06 1.75 -15.13
C GLY A 146 -6.75 0.46 -14.70
N GLU A 147 -7.32 -0.29 -15.64
CA GLU A 147 -7.95 -1.59 -15.38
C GLU A 147 -6.93 -2.62 -14.88
N GLN A 148 -5.71 -2.63 -15.43
CA GLN A 148 -4.62 -3.47 -14.93
C GLN A 148 -4.24 -3.15 -13.48
N GLN A 149 -4.24 -1.87 -13.13
CA GLN A 149 -3.99 -1.45 -11.75
C GLN A 149 -5.12 -1.88 -10.82
N MET A 150 -6.38 -1.71 -11.24
CA MET A 150 -7.52 -2.19 -10.48
C MET A 150 -7.48 -3.71 -10.30
N LEU A 151 -7.07 -4.47 -11.34
CA LEU A 151 -6.88 -5.91 -11.24
C LEU A 151 -5.76 -6.27 -10.26
N ALA A 152 -4.65 -5.53 -10.24
CA ALA A 152 -3.57 -5.77 -9.27
C ALA A 152 -4.03 -5.54 -7.81
N ILE A 153 -4.84 -4.50 -7.58
CA ILE A 153 -5.45 -4.23 -6.27
C ILE A 153 -6.45 -5.35 -5.92
N ALA A 154 -7.36 -5.68 -6.82
CA ALA A 154 -8.36 -6.72 -6.63
C ALA A 154 -7.75 -8.09 -6.29
N ARG A 155 -6.63 -8.46 -6.94
CA ARG A 155 -5.87 -9.68 -6.63
C ARG A 155 -5.30 -9.70 -5.21
N ALA A 156 -4.86 -8.55 -4.72
CA ALA A 156 -4.37 -8.46 -3.34
C ALA A 156 -5.52 -8.54 -2.33
N LEU A 157 -6.70 -8.02 -2.67
CA LEU A 157 -7.89 -8.01 -1.81
C LEU A 157 -8.56 -9.37 -1.71
N VAL A 158 -8.65 -10.11 -2.80
CA VAL A 158 -9.26 -11.46 -2.79
C VAL A 158 -8.50 -12.43 -1.88
N ALA A 159 -7.23 -12.14 -1.58
CA ALA A 159 -6.45 -12.85 -0.57
C ALA A 159 -6.82 -12.47 0.88
N MET A 160 -7.83 -11.62 1.11
CA MET A 160 -8.33 -11.19 2.41
C MET A 160 -7.23 -10.72 3.38
N PRO A 161 -6.42 -9.71 3.01
CA PRO A 161 -5.30 -9.28 3.83
C PRO A 161 -5.77 -8.58 5.11
N LEU A 162 -5.01 -8.75 6.21
CA LEU A 162 -5.11 -7.90 7.41
C LEU A 162 -4.34 -6.59 7.21
N LEU A 163 -3.25 -6.64 6.44
CA LEU A 163 -2.45 -5.49 6.04
C LEU A 163 -2.23 -5.53 4.53
N LEU A 164 -2.71 -4.50 3.85
CA LEU A 164 -2.44 -4.26 2.44
C LEU A 164 -1.31 -3.26 2.30
N VAL A 165 -0.16 -3.69 1.81
CA VAL A 165 0.97 -2.82 1.46
C VAL A 165 0.83 -2.41 0.00
N MET A 166 0.86 -1.11 -0.30
CA MET A 166 0.70 -0.58 -1.65
C MET A 166 1.88 0.32 -2.01
N ASP A 167 2.60 -0.05 -3.05
CA ASP A 167 3.77 0.68 -3.54
C ASP A 167 3.41 1.47 -4.80
N GLU A 168 3.31 2.81 -4.68
CA GLU A 168 2.94 3.77 -5.73
C GLU A 168 1.70 3.35 -6.56
N PRO A 169 0.54 3.01 -5.94
CA PRO A 169 -0.57 2.35 -6.63
C PRO A 169 -1.29 3.22 -7.67
N THR A 170 -1.00 4.50 -7.77
CA THR A 170 -1.65 5.42 -8.71
C THR A 170 -0.67 6.15 -9.62
N GLU A 171 0.58 5.68 -9.69
CA GLU A 171 1.59 6.27 -10.57
C GLU A 171 1.21 6.11 -12.05
N GLY A 172 1.30 7.20 -12.82
CA GLY A 172 1.00 7.20 -14.25
C GLY A 172 -0.46 6.92 -14.62
N LEU A 173 -1.40 7.06 -13.68
CA LEU A 173 -2.82 6.86 -13.93
C LEU A 173 -3.57 8.17 -14.16
N ALA A 174 -4.61 8.10 -14.97
CA ALA A 174 -5.54 9.21 -15.19
C ALA A 174 -6.24 9.62 -13.89
N PRO A 175 -6.59 10.91 -13.69
CA PRO A 175 -7.22 11.41 -12.46
C PRO A 175 -8.48 10.65 -12.05
N VAL A 176 -9.29 10.18 -13.00
CA VAL A 176 -10.50 9.40 -12.73
C VAL A 176 -10.16 8.07 -12.04
N ILE A 177 -9.12 7.37 -12.48
CA ILE A 177 -8.66 6.12 -11.90
C ILE A 177 -8.06 6.36 -10.51
N VAL A 178 -7.33 7.46 -10.32
CA VAL A 178 -6.82 7.88 -9.01
C VAL A 178 -7.96 8.08 -8.01
N ALA A 179 -9.08 8.67 -8.43
CA ALA A 179 -10.28 8.84 -7.61
C ALA A 179 -10.94 7.49 -7.27
N GLU A 180 -10.98 6.54 -8.21
CA GLU A 180 -11.47 5.17 -7.98
C GLU A 180 -10.60 4.45 -6.93
N VAL A 181 -9.27 4.50 -7.04
CA VAL A 181 -8.35 3.94 -6.02
C VAL A 181 -8.60 4.57 -4.65
N ALA A 182 -8.79 5.90 -4.57
CA ALA A 182 -9.10 6.56 -3.30
C ALA A 182 -10.44 6.09 -2.70
N SER A 183 -11.44 5.82 -3.53
CA SER A 183 -12.72 5.26 -3.09
C SER A 183 -12.56 3.84 -2.53
N VAL A 184 -11.78 3.00 -3.20
CA VAL A 184 -11.46 1.65 -2.73
C VAL A 184 -10.74 1.68 -1.38
N LEU A 185 -9.75 2.58 -1.21
CA LEU A 185 -9.02 2.73 0.05
C LEU A 185 -9.94 3.14 1.22
N ARG A 186 -10.89 4.06 0.98
CA ARG A 186 -11.89 4.44 1.99
C ARG A 186 -12.77 3.25 2.37
N ARG A 187 -13.27 2.52 1.37
CA ARG A 187 -14.09 1.31 1.62
C ARG A 187 -13.34 0.24 2.39
N LEU A 188 -12.05 0.03 2.08
CA LEU A 188 -11.20 -0.88 2.84
C LEU A 188 -11.06 -0.47 4.31
N LYS A 189 -10.88 0.82 4.56
CA LYS A 189 -10.84 1.38 5.91
C LYS A 189 -12.17 1.16 6.64
N ASP A 190 -13.30 1.44 5.99
CA ASP A 190 -14.64 1.24 6.56
C ASP A 190 -14.88 -0.25 6.88
N ASP A 191 -14.35 -1.17 6.06
CA ASP A 191 -14.34 -2.63 6.32
C ASP A 191 -13.33 -3.03 7.42
N GLY A 192 -12.58 -2.09 8.01
CA GLY A 192 -11.61 -2.31 9.09
C GLY A 192 -10.28 -2.91 8.63
N ALA A 193 -9.98 -2.90 7.34
CA ALA A 193 -8.68 -3.30 6.82
C ALA A 193 -7.61 -2.24 7.12
N SER A 194 -6.37 -2.69 7.26
CA SER A 194 -5.24 -1.80 7.48
C SER A 194 -4.46 -1.67 6.18
N VAL A 195 -4.03 -0.45 5.86
CA VAL A 195 -3.31 -0.16 4.63
C VAL A 195 -2.01 0.60 4.93
N LEU A 196 -0.90 0.14 4.36
CA LEU A 196 0.35 0.91 4.28
C LEU A 196 0.52 1.39 2.84
N LEU A 197 0.49 2.70 2.65
CA LEU A 197 0.52 3.33 1.34
C LEU A 197 1.85 4.07 1.13
N ALA A 198 2.76 3.53 0.33
CA ALA A 198 3.98 4.22 -0.07
C ALA A 198 3.72 5.12 -1.28
N ARG A 199 4.01 6.43 -1.16
CA ARG A 199 3.70 7.44 -2.20
C ARG A 199 4.72 8.57 -2.26
N GLN A 200 4.89 9.14 -3.47
CA GLN A 200 5.56 10.42 -3.64
C GLN A 200 4.57 11.59 -3.51
N ASN A 201 3.37 11.45 -4.09
CA ASN A 201 2.38 12.54 -4.11
C ASN A 201 1.66 12.68 -2.76
N ALA A 202 2.04 13.71 -2.00
CA ALA A 202 1.45 14.01 -0.69
C ALA A 202 -0.05 14.37 -0.78
N ALA A 203 -0.48 15.09 -1.83
CA ALA A 203 -1.87 15.53 -1.96
C ALA A 203 -2.88 14.37 -2.05
N PHE A 204 -2.48 13.24 -2.65
CA PHE A 204 -3.30 12.03 -2.64
C PHE A 204 -3.33 11.39 -1.23
N ALA A 205 -2.15 11.22 -0.62
CA ALA A 205 -2.04 10.56 0.68
C ALA A 205 -2.85 11.28 1.77
N ILE A 206 -2.80 12.62 1.80
CA ILE A 206 -3.55 13.44 2.76
C ILE A 206 -5.07 13.24 2.68
N LYS A 207 -5.59 12.89 1.49
CA LYS A 207 -7.04 12.64 1.30
C LYS A 207 -7.51 11.30 1.84
N VAL A 208 -6.61 10.35 2.04
CA VAL A 208 -6.96 8.96 2.37
C VAL A 208 -6.29 8.43 3.64
N ALA A 209 -5.17 9.01 4.08
CA ALA A 209 -4.40 8.54 5.22
C ALA A 209 -4.94 9.08 6.56
N ASP A 210 -4.76 8.29 7.61
CA ASP A 210 -4.98 8.67 9.01
C ASP A 210 -3.69 9.17 9.64
N TYR A 211 -2.56 8.61 9.21
CA TYR A 211 -1.23 8.95 9.72
C TYR A 211 -0.19 8.94 8.60
N VAL A 212 0.83 9.76 8.74
CA VAL A 212 1.85 9.96 7.71
C VAL A 212 3.24 9.89 8.31
N HIS A 213 4.10 9.10 7.68
CA HIS A 213 5.55 9.06 7.90
C HIS A 213 6.26 9.63 6.67
N VAL A 214 7.17 10.56 6.86
CA VAL A 214 7.98 11.13 5.78
C VAL A 214 9.34 10.47 5.78
N MET A 215 9.71 9.86 4.66
CA MET A 215 11.02 9.23 4.45
C MET A 215 11.96 10.12 3.67
N SER A 216 13.21 10.15 4.11
CA SER A 216 14.34 10.75 3.40
C SER A 216 15.60 9.92 3.63
N LYS A 217 16.40 9.69 2.58
CA LYS A 217 17.69 8.99 2.66
C LYS A 217 17.64 7.69 3.48
N GLY A 218 16.61 6.88 3.28
CA GLY A 218 16.46 5.59 3.96
C GLY A 218 16.00 5.64 5.41
N GLN A 219 15.57 6.78 5.91
CA GLN A 219 15.11 6.98 7.28
C GLN A 219 13.73 7.62 7.33
N VAL A 220 12.97 7.41 8.42
CA VAL A 220 11.78 8.19 8.74
C VAL A 220 12.24 9.46 9.47
N VAL A 221 12.04 10.61 8.85
CA VAL A 221 12.49 11.91 9.37
C VAL A 221 11.39 12.71 10.05
N HIS A 222 10.13 12.38 9.76
CA HIS A 222 8.98 13.05 10.38
C HIS A 222 7.77 12.12 10.41
N SER A 223 6.93 12.26 11.44
CA SER A 223 5.72 11.46 11.63
C SER A 223 4.62 12.33 12.23
N THR A 224 3.46 12.41 11.56
CA THR A 224 2.37 13.30 11.97
C THR A 224 1.04 12.90 11.34
N ASP A 225 -0.03 13.56 11.73
CA ASP A 225 -1.31 13.49 11.03
C ASP A 225 -1.28 14.26 9.69
N PRO A 226 -2.17 13.92 8.74
CA PRO A 226 -2.19 14.52 7.41
C PRO A 226 -2.44 16.02 7.40
N VAL A 227 -3.26 16.55 8.32
CA VAL A 227 -3.63 17.98 8.38
C VAL A 227 -2.44 18.80 8.84
N THR A 228 -1.75 18.36 9.87
CA THR A 228 -0.53 18.99 10.38
C THR A 228 0.58 18.98 9.33
N LEU A 229 0.76 17.85 8.62
CA LEU A 229 1.72 17.78 7.52
C LEU A 229 1.41 18.83 6.44
N TRP A 230 0.13 18.95 6.03
CA TRP A 230 -0.25 19.87 4.96
C TRP A 230 -0.02 21.33 5.28
N LYS A 231 -0.10 21.70 6.55
CA LYS A 231 0.19 23.05 7.05
C LYS A 231 1.69 23.34 7.16
N ASN A 232 2.54 22.33 7.18
CA ASN A 232 3.99 22.51 7.35
C ASN A 232 4.68 22.69 5.98
N GLU A 233 4.89 23.96 5.59
CA GLU A 233 5.53 24.32 4.32
C GLU A 233 6.98 23.85 4.24
N GLU A 234 7.70 23.87 5.37
CA GLU A 234 9.10 23.46 5.43
C GLU A 234 9.26 21.97 5.06
N ILE A 235 8.48 21.10 5.70
CA ILE A 235 8.51 19.66 5.42
C ILE A 235 8.09 19.37 3.99
N LYS A 236 7.04 20.03 3.49
CA LYS A 236 6.58 19.85 2.11
C LYS A 236 7.66 20.22 1.10
N THR A 237 8.31 21.36 1.29
CA THR A 237 9.35 21.83 0.38
C THR A 237 10.61 20.98 0.45
N GLN A 238 11.09 20.72 1.67
CA GLN A 238 12.35 20.01 1.89
C GLN A 238 12.30 18.54 1.49
N PHE A 239 11.26 17.81 1.90
CA PHE A 239 11.20 16.35 1.78
C PHE A 239 10.25 15.84 0.70
N LEU A 240 9.21 16.59 0.35
CA LEU A 240 8.19 16.14 -0.60
C LEU A 240 8.29 16.84 -1.95
N GLY A 241 9.12 17.86 -2.08
CA GLY A 241 9.32 18.60 -3.33
C GLY A 241 8.07 19.38 -3.77
N VAL A 242 7.20 19.74 -2.84
CA VAL A 242 6.05 20.61 -3.10
C VAL A 242 6.53 22.05 -2.97
N PRO A 243 6.47 22.89 -4.03
CA PRO A 243 6.89 24.29 -3.93
C PRO A 243 6.00 25.03 -2.94
N PRO A 244 6.55 26.04 -2.23
CA PRO A 244 5.74 26.89 -1.37
C PRO A 244 4.62 27.56 -2.17
N ALA A 245 3.48 27.78 -1.52
CA ALA A 245 2.38 28.51 -2.14
C ALA A 245 2.90 29.88 -2.61
N PRO A 246 2.51 30.34 -3.84
CA PRO A 246 2.93 31.65 -4.30
C PRO A 246 2.48 32.69 -3.28
N GLN A 247 3.44 33.42 -2.71
CA GLN A 247 3.12 34.60 -1.91
C GLN A 247 2.40 35.57 -2.84
N LEU A 248 1.08 35.76 -2.62
CA LEU A 248 0.37 36.88 -3.21
C LEU A 248 1.14 38.15 -2.81
N ARG A 249 1.90 38.73 -3.74
CA ARG A 249 2.45 40.07 -3.55
C ARG A 249 1.27 40.96 -3.21
N ARG A 250 1.22 41.38 -1.99
CA ARG A 250 0.44 42.55 -1.59
C ARG A 250 1.20 43.77 -2.15
N ASP A 251 1.03 43.99 -3.43
CA ASP A 251 1.41 45.28 -4.02
C ASP A 251 0.36 46.30 -3.52
N LEU A 252 0.87 47.23 -2.75
CA LEU A 252 0.20 48.43 -2.26
C LEU A 252 -0.21 49.34 -3.41
#